data_b0d46a58daf055e659f64a042d1187c5
#
_entry.id   b0d46a58daf055e659f64a042d1187c5
#
_cell.length_a   1.000
_cell.length_b   1.000
_cell.length_c   1.000
_cell.angle_alpha   90.00
_cell.angle_beta   90.00
_cell.angle_gamma   90.00
#
_symmetry.space_group_name_H-M   'P 1'
#
loop_
_entity.id
_entity.type
_entity.pdbx_description
1 polymer ?
#
loop_
_entity_poly.entity_id
_entity_poly.type
_entity_poly.pdbx_seq_one_letter_code
_entity_poly.pdbx_strand_id
1 'polypeptide(L)'
;MEIEPWLAESYELVDDTTWRITLHEGISFTSGRTLDAEAVKECLEDLIAVHDRARGDLKIESIEADGLIVTIHTEQPVPALLNYLSDPYGCIIDMQAGVTDDGNVAGTGPYRAVQVETDQGLTLVKNDNYWNGTPKLDRIEVKTIRDGDTMTMALQSGELDAAYGLPYSNLILFRDEPYTISSADTSRTFFGQFNGSSEVLQDDRVREAVIGAIDREGFVNTLMEGNGSVAEGPFPSYFAFGDSKVQE
;
A
#
# COMPACT_ATOMS: atom_id res chain seq x y z
N MET A 1 9.84 -7.86 4.02
CA MET A 1 9.30 -7.60 2.67
C MET A 1 10.50 -7.45 1.75
N GLU A 2 10.58 -8.24 0.70
CA GLU A 2 11.63 -8.14 -0.31
C GLU A 2 11.18 -7.12 -1.37
N ILE A 3 12.09 -6.29 -1.83
CA ILE A 3 11.81 -5.31 -2.89
C ILE A 3 12.15 -5.96 -4.22
N GLU A 4 11.17 -5.98 -5.12
CA GLU A 4 11.33 -6.45 -6.48
C GLU A 4 11.20 -5.28 -7.45
N PRO A 5 12.04 -5.18 -8.50
CA PRO A 5 11.89 -4.15 -9.52
C PRO A 5 10.60 -4.40 -10.33
N TRP A 6 9.92 -3.31 -10.76
CA TRP A 6 8.69 -3.40 -11.57
C TRP A 6 8.76 -2.51 -12.80
N LEU A 7 8.64 -1.19 -12.67
CA LEU A 7 8.96 -0.26 -13.78
C LEU A 7 10.45 -0.17 -14.03
N ALA A 8 11.25 -0.38 -12.98
CA ALA A 8 12.68 -0.55 -13.09
C ALA A 8 13.01 -1.96 -13.58
N GLU A 9 13.95 -2.08 -14.50
CA GLU A 9 14.62 -3.34 -14.85
C GLU A 9 15.63 -3.73 -13.77
N SER A 10 16.35 -2.73 -13.23
CA SER A 10 17.35 -2.91 -12.19
C SER A 10 17.56 -1.65 -11.37
N TYR A 11 18.20 -1.82 -10.21
CA TYR A 11 18.64 -0.73 -9.35
C TYR A 11 19.94 -1.08 -8.65
N GLU A 12 20.74 -0.06 -8.34
CA GLU A 12 21.98 -0.19 -7.58
C GLU A 12 22.20 1.00 -6.65
N LEU A 13 22.78 0.74 -5.49
CA LEU A 13 23.31 1.77 -4.60
C LEU A 13 24.75 2.04 -5.03
N VAL A 14 25.00 3.18 -5.67
CA VAL A 14 26.32 3.57 -6.21
C VAL A 14 27.26 3.98 -5.07
N ASP A 15 26.72 4.74 -4.11
CA ASP A 15 27.35 5.12 -2.86
C ASP A 15 26.28 5.35 -1.78
N ASP A 16 26.66 5.75 -0.58
CA ASP A 16 25.75 5.87 0.57
C ASP A 16 24.54 6.79 0.34
N THR A 17 24.62 7.69 -0.64
CA THR A 17 23.58 8.70 -0.92
C THR A 17 23.11 8.71 -2.38
N THR A 18 23.64 7.83 -3.22
CA THR A 18 23.36 7.82 -4.67
C THR A 18 22.77 6.50 -5.10
N TRP A 19 21.54 6.52 -5.58
CA TRP A 19 20.86 5.40 -6.19
C TRP A 19 20.77 5.58 -7.70
N ARG A 20 21.07 4.52 -8.45
CA ARG A 20 20.86 4.44 -9.89
C ARG A 20 19.78 3.41 -10.19
N ILE A 21 18.76 3.82 -10.96
CA ILE A 21 17.62 3.01 -11.34
C ILE A 21 17.56 2.98 -12.86
N THR A 22 17.57 1.79 -13.45
CA THR A 22 17.41 1.60 -14.90
C THR A 22 15.97 1.17 -15.17
N LEU A 23 15.26 1.87 -16.05
CA LEU A 23 13.88 1.59 -16.43
C LEU A 23 13.80 0.55 -17.55
N HIS A 24 12.72 -0.21 -17.60
CA HIS A 24 12.40 -1.03 -18.76
C HIS A 24 12.15 -0.16 -19.99
N GLU A 25 12.64 -0.63 -21.15
CA GLU A 25 12.36 0.00 -22.43
C GLU A 25 10.92 -0.30 -22.91
N GLY A 26 10.34 0.62 -23.68
CA GLY A 26 9.07 0.41 -24.37
C GLY A 26 7.80 0.57 -23.53
N ILE A 27 7.91 1.02 -22.30
CA ILE A 27 6.75 1.34 -21.45
C ILE A 27 6.12 2.66 -21.91
N SER A 28 4.79 2.70 -21.96
CA SER A 28 4.03 3.93 -22.22
C SER A 28 2.96 4.16 -21.17
N PHE A 29 2.72 5.41 -20.88
CA PHE A 29 1.54 5.83 -20.11
C PHE A 29 0.26 5.63 -20.88
N THR A 30 -0.88 5.58 -20.20
CA THR A 30 -2.20 5.51 -20.84
C THR A 30 -2.57 6.78 -21.65
N SER A 31 -1.83 7.87 -21.50
CA SER A 31 -1.85 9.07 -22.34
C SER A 31 -1.23 8.85 -23.73
N GLY A 32 -0.36 7.83 -23.87
CA GLY A 32 0.45 7.56 -25.06
C GLY A 32 1.88 8.11 -24.99
N ARG A 33 2.23 8.90 -23.95
CA ARG A 33 3.62 9.33 -23.71
C ARG A 33 4.47 8.13 -23.32
N THR A 34 5.69 8.03 -23.84
CA THR A 34 6.67 7.03 -23.42
C THR A 34 7.16 7.33 -22.01
N LEU A 35 7.31 6.28 -21.19
CA LEU A 35 7.99 6.37 -19.90
C LEU A 35 9.50 6.42 -20.13
N ASP A 36 10.13 7.47 -19.66
CA ASP A 36 11.58 7.66 -19.64
C ASP A 36 12.04 8.23 -18.30
N ALA A 37 13.33 8.41 -18.13
CA ALA A 37 13.88 8.95 -16.88
C ALA A 37 13.41 10.37 -16.58
N GLU A 38 13.15 11.20 -17.61
CA GLU A 38 12.63 12.55 -17.42
C GLU A 38 11.20 12.54 -16.88
N ALA A 39 10.34 11.61 -17.37
CA ALA A 39 8.98 11.47 -16.85
C ALA A 39 8.97 11.04 -15.37
N VAL A 40 9.88 10.13 -14.97
CA VAL A 40 10.03 9.74 -13.56
C VAL A 40 10.52 10.91 -12.72
N LYS A 41 11.53 11.65 -13.20
CA LYS A 41 12.05 12.83 -12.53
C LYS A 41 10.96 13.88 -12.31
N GLU A 42 10.22 14.27 -13.36
CA GLU A 42 9.10 15.22 -13.26
C GLU A 42 8.10 14.80 -12.16
N CYS A 43 7.74 13.52 -12.13
CA CYS A 43 6.78 12.99 -11.16
C CYS A 43 7.33 13.01 -9.71
N LEU A 44 8.57 12.60 -9.50
CA LEU A 44 9.17 12.59 -8.17
C LEU A 44 9.50 13.99 -7.64
N GLU A 45 9.91 14.91 -8.50
CA GLU A 45 10.13 16.33 -8.14
C GLU A 45 8.82 17.00 -7.70
N ASP A 46 7.72 16.77 -8.41
CA ASP A 46 6.41 17.24 -7.99
C ASP A 46 5.98 16.61 -6.67
N LEU A 47 6.14 15.29 -6.54
CA LEU A 47 5.82 14.57 -5.31
C LEU A 47 6.49 15.18 -4.08
N ILE A 48 7.81 15.39 -4.11
CA ILE A 48 8.54 15.97 -2.98
C ILE A 48 8.23 17.45 -2.77
N ALA A 49 7.75 18.16 -3.79
CA ALA A 49 7.33 19.54 -3.67
C ALA A 49 6.00 19.69 -2.90
N VAL A 50 5.04 18.77 -3.12
CA VAL A 50 3.66 18.91 -2.61
C VAL A 50 3.35 17.98 -1.43
N HIS A 51 4.09 16.88 -1.25
CA HIS A 51 3.78 15.85 -0.27
C HIS A 51 4.82 15.81 0.86
N ASP A 52 4.50 16.39 2.03
CA ASP A 52 5.43 16.56 3.16
C ASP A 52 6.01 15.24 3.68
N ARG A 53 5.20 14.17 3.75
CA ARG A 53 5.67 12.85 4.19
C ARG A 53 6.69 12.28 3.19
N ALA A 54 6.39 12.32 1.89
CA ALA A 54 7.32 11.83 0.87
C ALA A 54 8.63 12.59 0.90
N ARG A 55 8.60 13.92 1.03
CA ARG A 55 9.80 14.75 1.21
C ARG A 55 10.60 14.32 2.43
N GLY A 56 9.91 14.06 3.56
CA GLY A 56 10.52 13.64 4.81
C GLY A 56 11.16 12.26 4.75
N ASP A 57 10.52 11.31 4.07
CA ASP A 57 10.95 9.92 3.95
C ASP A 57 12.07 9.76 2.91
N LEU A 58 11.91 10.34 1.73
CA LEU A 58 12.81 10.15 0.59
C LEU A 58 14.11 10.95 0.71
N LYS A 59 14.07 12.14 1.36
CA LYS A 59 15.25 13.02 1.52
C LYS A 59 16.00 13.28 0.20
N ILE A 60 15.28 13.40 -0.91
CA ILE A 60 15.87 13.63 -2.22
C ILE A 60 16.43 15.06 -2.28
N GLU A 61 17.71 15.17 -2.63
CA GLU A 61 18.41 16.42 -2.90
C GLU A 61 18.28 16.80 -4.38
N SER A 62 18.53 15.83 -5.27
CA SER A 62 18.43 16.03 -6.72
C SER A 62 18.16 14.73 -7.45
N ILE A 63 17.60 14.86 -8.66
CA ILE A 63 17.36 13.76 -9.58
C ILE A 63 17.95 14.09 -10.93
N GLU A 64 18.77 13.19 -11.46
CA GLU A 64 19.30 13.25 -12.82
C GLU A 64 18.58 12.24 -13.70
N ALA A 65 18.30 12.62 -14.94
CA ALA A 65 17.64 11.78 -15.94
C ALA A 65 18.51 11.69 -17.20
N ASP A 66 18.81 10.46 -17.63
CA ASP A 66 19.55 10.20 -18.87
C ASP A 66 18.94 8.97 -19.58
N GLY A 67 18.12 9.21 -20.60
CA GLY A 67 17.42 8.17 -21.35
C GLY A 67 16.50 7.33 -20.47
N LEU A 68 16.93 6.14 -20.08
CA LEU A 68 16.21 5.22 -19.19
C LEU A 68 16.85 5.12 -17.79
N ILE A 69 17.85 5.95 -17.51
CA ILE A 69 18.56 5.92 -16.22
C ILE A 69 18.13 7.11 -15.37
N VAL A 70 17.59 6.81 -14.20
CA VAL A 70 17.26 7.77 -13.15
C VAL A 70 18.33 7.66 -12.07
N THR A 71 19.03 8.76 -11.78
CA THR A 71 19.99 8.83 -10.66
C THR A 71 19.40 9.73 -9.58
N ILE A 72 19.20 9.19 -8.39
CA ILE A 72 18.64 9.90 -7.24
C ILE A 72 19.74 10.15 -6.23
N HIS A 73 19.97 11.42 -5.91
CA HIS A 73 20.86 11.85 -4.84
C HIS A 73 20.05 12.23 -3.62
N THR A 74 20.43 11.74 -2.44
CA THR A 74 19.76 12.04 -1.18
C THR A 74 20.64 12.90 -0.27
N GLU A 75 20.04 13.78 0.53
CA GLU A 75 20.71 14.68 1.49
C GLU A 75 21.56 13.93 2.53
N GLN A 76 21.21 12.69 2.79
CA GLN A 76 21.85 11.78 3.75
C GLN A 76 21.56 10.33 3.34
N PRO A 77 22.27 9.32 3.87
CA PRO A 77 21.98 7.92 3.59
C PRO A 77 20.51 7.57 3.91
N VAL A 78 19.80 7.02 2.92
CA VAL A 78 18.41 6.54 3.04
C VAL A 78 18.36 5.07 2.59
N PRO A 79 18.73 4.11 3.46
CA PRO A 79 18.74 2.68 3.09
C PRO A 79 17.35 2.15 2.69
N ALA A 80 16.28 2.78 3.16
CA ALA A 80 14.90 2.40 2.88
C ALA A 80 14.30 3.13 1.67
N LEU A 81 15.08 3.81 0.83
CA LEU A 81 14.58 4.63 -0.29
C LEU A 81 13.62 3.83 -1.19
N LEU A 82 14.00 2.61 -1.57
CA LEU A 82 13.18 1.77 -2.45
C LEU A 82 11.89 1.33 -1.77
N ASN A 83 11.90 1.10 -0.45
CA ASN A 83 10.69 0.81 0.30
C ASN A 83 9.73 2.00 0.31
N TYR A 84 10.25 3.21 0.44
CA TYR A 84 9.45 4.43 0.37
C TYR A 84 8.90 4.67 -1.04
N LEU A 85 9.70 4.43 -2.09
CA LEU A 85 9.22 4.52 -3.47
C LEU A 85 8.16 3.47 -3.82
N SER A 86 8.07 2.37 -3.07
CA SER A 86 7.01 1.35 -3.23
C SER A 86 5.72 1.69 -2.46
N ASP A 87 5.69 2.75 -1.65
CA ASP A 87 4.45 3.26 -1.04
C ASP A 87 3.53 3.83 -2.14
N PRO A 88 2.19 3.80 -2.01
CA PRO A 88 1.26 4.35 -3.00
C PRO A 88 1.54 5.78 -3.45
N TYR A 89 2.17 6.63 -2.63
CA TYR A 89 2.55 7.97 -3.07
C TYR A 89 3.68 7.97 -4.11
N GLY A 90 4.47 6.89 -4.20
CA GLY A 90 5.54 6.71 -5.19
C GLY A 90 5.05 6.29 -6.58
N CYS A 91 3.74 6.24 -6.84
CA CYS A 91 3.20 5.91 -8.15
C CYS A 91 3.64 6.91 -9.21
N ILE A 92 4.20 6.40 -10.31
CA ILE A 92 4.64 7.24 -11.43
C ILE A 92 3.47 7.50 -12.38
N ILE A 93 3.16 8.76 -12.60
CA ILE A 93 2.09 9.25 -13.49
C ILE A 93 2.66 10.20 -14.54
N ASP A 94 1.95 10.38 -15.63
CA ASP A 94 2.32 11.36 -16.65
C ASP A 94 1.92 12.77 -16.20
N MET A 95 2.89 13.53 -15.71
CA MET A 95 2.70 14.90 -15.23
C MET A 95 2.26 15.86 -16.36
N GLN A 96 2.63 15.57 -17.62
CA GLN A 96 2.25 16.42 -18.76
C GLN A 96 0.79 16.21 -19.19
N ALA A 97 0.23 15.01 -18.96
CA ALA A 97 -1.20 14.77 -19.17
C ALA A 97 -2.05 15.45 -18.08
N GLY A 98 -1.46 15.67 -16.89
CA GLY A 98 -2.12 16.29 -15.76
C GLY A 98 -3.20 15.42 -15.13
N VAL A 99 -3.98 16.03 -14.24
CA VAL A 99 -5.15 15.42 -13.60
C VAL A 99 -6.40 15.92 -14.31
N THR A 100 -7.28 15.02 -14.71
CA THR A 100 -8.55 15.38 -15.35
C THR A 100 -9.54 15.97 -14.33
N ASP A 101 -10.61 16.63 -14.78
CA ASP A 101 -11.60 17.27 -13.90
C ASP A 101 -12.28 16.28 -12.94
N ASP A 102 -12.37 15.00 -13.32
CA ASP A 102 -12.88 13.91 -12.49
C ASP A 102 -11.81 13.24 -11.60
N GLY A 103 -10.60 13.80 -11.54
CA GLY A 103 -9.50 13.31 -10.71
C GLY A 103 -8.73 12.13 -11.28
N ASN A 104 -8.91 11.80 -12.56
CA ASN A 104 -8.21 10.71 -13.21
C ASN A 104 -6.79 11.13 -13.66
N VAL A 105 -5.86 10.17 -13.67
CA VAL A 105 -4.46 10.36 -14.08
C VAL A 105 -4.03 9.30 -15.09
N ALA A 106 -3.05 9.63 -15.92
CA ALA A 106 -2.44 8.68 -16.84
C ALA A 106 -1.27 7.94 -16.15
N GLY A 107 -1.44 6.67 -15.91
CA GLY A 107 -0.40 5.77 -15.36
C GLY A 107 0.07 4.74 -16.39
N THR A 108 0.92 3.80 -15.95
CA THR A 108 1.49 2.72 -16.77
C THR A 108 0.86 1.35 -16.45
N GLY A 109 -0.22 1.33 -15.68
CA GLY A 109 -0.86 0.12 -15.16
C GLY A 109 -1.65 -0.67 -16.20
N PRO A 110 -2.10 -1.91 -15.82
CA PRO A 110 -2.88 -2.79 -16.70
C PRO A 110 -4.30 -2.26 -16.99
N TYR A 111 -4.79 -1.36 -16.17
CA TYR A 111 -6.10 -0.74 -16.31
C TYR A 111 -5.98 0.78 -16.21
N ARG A 112 -6.87 1.49 -16.89
CA ARG A 112 -7.03 2.94 -16.76
C ARG A 112 -8.42 3.28 -16.25
N ALA A 113 -8.54 4.25 -15.38
CA ALA A 113 -9.81 4.77 -14.95
C ALA A 113 -10.49 5.55 -16.11
N VAL A 114 -11.78 5.38 -16.25
CA VAL A 114 -12.60 6.11 -17.24
C VAL A 114 -13.74 6.87 -16.58
N GLN A 115 -14.00 6.57 -15.31
CA GLN A 115 -14.97 7.26 -14.48
C GLN A 115 -14.51 7.15 -13.03
N VAL A 116 -14.44 8.26 -12.33
CA VAL A 116 -14.12 8.32 -10.90
C VAL A 116 -15.24 9.08 -10.21
N GLU A 117 -15.90 8.41 -9.27
CA GLU A 117 -16.98 9.00 -8.46
C GLU A 117 -16.51 9.04 -7.01
N THR A 118 -16.16 10.21 -6.53
CA THR A 118 -15.66 10.40 -5.18
C THR A 118 -16.61 9.75 -4.16
N ASP A 119 -16.05 8.93 -3.26
CA ASP A 119 -16.77 8.18 -2.22
C ASP A 119 -17.77 7.11 -2.72
N GLN A 120 -17.96 6.93 -4.00
CA GLN A 120 -18.87 5.91 -4.56
C GLN A 120 -18.12 4.77 -5.23
N GLY A 121 -17.07 5.08 -6.00
CA GLY A 121 -16.26 4.09 -6.65
C GLY A 121 -15.62 4.58 -7.94
N LEU A 122 -15.15 3.64 -8.75
CA LEU A 122 -14.55 3.97 -10.04
C LEU A 122 -14.76 2.84 -11.05
N THR A 123 -14.71 3.20 -12.32
CA THR A 123 -14.72 2.28 -13.43
C THR A 123 -13.35 2.24 -14.10
N LEU A 124 -12.82 1.03 -14.21
CA LEU A 124 -11.58 0.75 -14.92
C LEU A 124 -11.85 0.00 -16.21
N VAL A 125 -11.11 0.33 -17.26
CA VAL A 125 -11.07 -0.47 -18.49
C VAL A 125 -9.62 -0.90 -18.75
N LYS A 126 -9.46 -2.01 -19.47
CA LYS A 126 -8.14 -2.54 -19.78
C LYS A 126 -7.30 -1.51 -20.55
N ASN A 127 -6.00 -1.54 -20.30
CA ASN A 127 -5.01 -0.85 -21.08
C ASN A 127 -4.48 -1.81 -22.15
N ASP A 128 -4.92 -1.65 -23.39
CA ASP A 128 -4.52 -2.52 -24.50
C ASP A 128 -3.02 -2.43 -24.82
N ASN A 129 -2.35 -1.36 -24.38
CA ASN A 129 -0.92 -1.13 -24.55
C ASN A 129 -0.12 -1.44 -23.28
N TYR A 130 -0.69 -2.25 -22.35
CA TYR A 130 0.02 -2.60 -21.13
C TYR A 130 1.29 -3.40 -21.45
N TRP A 131 2.42 -2.91 -20.98
CA TRP A 131 3.75 -3.41 -21.28
C TRP A 131 4.03 -4.84 -20.75
N ASN A 132 3.38 -5.23 -19.65
CA ASN A 132 3.61 -6.52 -19.00
C ASN A 132 2.44 -7.49 -19.24
N GLY A 133 2.11 -7.72 -20.50
CA GLY A 133 1.13 -8.71 -20.92
C GLY A 133 -0.28 -8.15 -21.14
N THR A 134 -1.24 -9.02 -21.44
CA THR A 134 -2.61 -8.62 -21.75
C THR A 134 -3.49 -8.75 -20.49
N PRO A 135 -4.14 -7.67 -20.04
CA PRO A 135 -5.10 -7.75 -18.94
C PRO A 135 -6.26 -8.70 -19.28
N LYS A 136 -6.64 -9.54 -18.29
CA LYS A 136 -7.63 -10.61 -18.50
C LYS A 136 -9.09 -10.10 -18.53
N LEU A 137 -9.38 -9.03 -17.80
CA LEU A 137 -10.71 -8.44 -17.71
C LEU A 137 -10.79 -7.22 -18.62
N ASP A 138 -11.89 -7.06 -19.34
CA ASP A 138 -12.10 -5.88 -20.19
C ASP A 138 -12.47 -4.66 -19.35
N ARG A 139 -13.18 -4.87 -18.23
CA ARG A 139 -13.71 -3.82 -17.34
C ARG A 139 -13.75 -4.30 -15.91
N ILE A 140 -13.48 -3.40 -14.98
CA ILE A 140 -13.62 -3.59 -13.52
C ILE A 140 -14.43 -2.41 -12.97
N GLU A 141 -15.47 -2.71 -12.21
CA GLU A 141 -16.24 -1.72 -11.45
C GLU A 141 -15.90 -1.85 -9.98
N VAL A 142 -15.32 -0.82 -9.40
CA VAL A 142 -15.01 -0.76 -7.99
C VAL A 142 -16.10 0.04 -7.29
N LYS A 143 -16.77 -0.55 -6.30
CA LYS A 143 -17.81 0.10 -5.49
C LYS A 143 -17.29 0.33 -4.08
N THR A 144 -17.48 1.52 -3.55
CA THR A 144 -17.15 1.82 -2.15
C THR A 144 -18.35 1.51 -1.26
N ILE A 145 -18.26 0.43 -0.49
CA ILE A 145 -19.28 0.02 0.48
C ILE A 145 -18.66 0.10 1.87
N ARG A 146 -19.13 1.04 2.69
CA ARG A 146 -18.56 1.30 4.03
C ARG A 146 -19.06 0.36 5.10
N ASP A 147 -20.27 -0.16 4.93
CA ASP A 147 -20.90 -1.08 5.86
C ASP A 147 -20.56 -2.52 5.50
N GLY A 148 -19.93 -3.25 6.43
CA GLY A 148 -19.42 -4.61 6.20
C GLY A 148 -20.55 -5.65 6.01
N ASP A 149 -21.68 -5.47 6.65
CA ASP A 149 -22.83 -6.40 6.49
C ASP A 149 -23.51 -6.19 5.14
N THR A 150 -23.64 -4.93 4.69
CA THR A 150 -24.10 -4.61 3.34
C THR A 150 -23.19 -5.20 2.29
N MET A 151 -21.86 -5.08 2.46
CA MET A 151 -20.86 -5.67 1.55
C MET A 151 -20.97 -7.20 1.53
N THR A 152 -21.17 -7.82 2.69
CA THR A 152 -21.39 -9.27 2.83
C THR A 152 -22.63 -9.72 2.04
N MET A 153 -23.76 -9.03 2.20
CA MET A 153 -24.99 -9.34 1.46
C MET A 153 -24.84 -9.16 -0.06
N ALA A 154 -24.15 -8.10 -0.49
CA ALA A 154 -23.89 -7.85 -1.91
C ALA A 154 -23.04 -8.95 -2.55
N LEU A 155 -22.01 -9.47 -1.83
CA LEU A 155 -21.23 -10.60 -2.29
C LEU A 155 -22.04 -11.89 -2.35
N GLN A 156 -22.87 -12.18 -1.32
CA GLN A 156 -23.73 -13.37 -1.29
C GLN A 156 -24.82 -13.36 -2.39
N SER A 157 -25.34 -12.18 -2.73
CA SER A 157 -26.36 -12.04 -3.78
C SER A 157 -25.78 -12.10 -5.20
N GLY A 158 -24.44 -12.09 -5.35
CA GLY A 158 -23.79 -12.02 -6.65
C GLY A 158 -23.79 -10.62 -7.28
N GLU A 159 -24.10 -9.57 -6.50
CA GLU A 159 -23.92 -8.18 -6.94
C GLU A 159 -22.44 -7.79 -7.02
N LEU A 160 -21.59 -8.44 -6.20
CA LEU A 160 -20.15 -8.33 -6.21
C LEU A 160 -19.52 -9.68 -6.59
N ASP A 161 -18.51 -9.63 -7.44
CA ASP A 161 -17.66 -10.79 -7.77
C ASP A 161 -16.51 -10.96 -6.74
N ALA A 162 -16.09 -9.87 -6.11
CA ALA A 162 -15.04 -9.86 -5.09
C ALA A 162 -15.28 -8.77 -4.05
N ALA A 163 -14.86 -9.00 -2.82
CA ALA A 163 -14.92 -8.03 -1.72
C ALA A 163 -13.58 -8.00 -0.98
N TYR A 164 -13.15 -6.79 -0.58
CA TYR A 164 -11.96 -6.57 0.22
C TYR A 164 -12.33 -5.97 1.57
N GLY A 165 -11.78 -6.56 2.65
CA GLY A 165 -11.97 -6.03 3.99
C GLY A 165 -13.32 -6.38 4.63
N LEU A 166 -13.90 -7.54 4.31
CA LEU A 166 -15.07 -8.08 5.01
C LEU A 166 -14.77 -8.21 6.51
N PRO A 167 -15.78 -8.00 7.38
CA PRO A 167 -15.66 -8.32 8.80
C PRO A 167 -15.22 -9.76 9.02
N TYR A 168 -14.29 -9.99 9.93
CA TYR A 168 -13.79 -11.35 10.23
C TYR A 168 -14.94 -12.30 10.62
N SER A 169 -15.92 -11.83 11.41
CA SER A 169 -17.11 -12.59 11.79
C SER A 169 -17.95 -13.09 10.61
N ASN A 170 -17.86 -12.43 9.47
CA ASN A 170 -18.64 -12.77 8.28
C ASN A 170 -17.92 -13.72 7.33
N LEU A 171 -16.59 -13.93 7.53
CA LEU A 171 -15.78 -14.82 6.66
C LEU A 171 -16.26 -16.26 6.69
N ILE A 172 -16.90 -16.70 7.79
CA ILE A 172 -17.46 -18.05 7.90
C ILE A 172 -18.50 -18.35 6.82
N LEU A 173 -19.17 -17.34 6.30
CA LEU A 173 -20.20 -17.47 5.24
C LEU A 173 -19.62 -17.78 3.86
N PHE A 174 -18.28 -17.66 3.72
CA PHE A 174 -17.56 -17.76 2.44
C PHE A 174 -16.46 -18.85 2.45
N ARG A 175 -16.48 -19.73 3.46
CA ARG A 175 -15.44 -20.80 3.57
C ARG A 175 -15.60 -21.91 2.57
N ASP A 176 -16.84 -22.11 2.08
CA ASP A 176 -17.17 -23.19 1.16
C ASP A 176 -17.39 -22.68 -0.27
N GLU A 177 -17.31 -23.59 -1.24
CA GLU A 177 -17.64 -23.32 -2.63
C GLU A 177 -19.00 -22.57 -2.77
N PRO A 178 -19.10 -21.59 -3.69
CA PRO A 178 -18.12 -21.30 -4.77
C PRO A 178 -17.07 -20.21 -4.41
N TYR A 179 -16.92 -19.87 -3.15
CA TYR A 179 -16.04 -18.77 -2.72
C TYR A 179 -14.60 -19.21 -2.49
N THR A 180 -13.69 -18.25 -2.60
CA THR A 180 -12.28 -18.41 -2.22
C THR A 180 -11.87 -17.24 -1.34
N ILE A 181 -11.35 -17.52 -0.15
CA ILE A 181 -10.79 -16.52 0.74
C ILE A 181 -9.29 -16.46 0.51
N SER A 182 -8.77 -15.27 0.17
CA SER A 182 -7.34 -14.99 0.14
C SER A 182 -6.96 -14.16 1.35
N SER A 183 -6.01 -14.63 2.14
CA SER A 183 -5.51 -13.96 3.33
C SER A 183 -4.00 -13.97 3.34
N ALA A 184 -3.40 -12.90 3.81
CA ALA A 184 -1.95 -12.78 3.97
C ALA A 184 -1.61 -12.09 5.29
N ASP A 185 -0.54 -12.54 5.91
CA ASP A 185 0.00 -11.86 7.10
C ASP A 185 0.50 -10.46 6.73
N THR A 186 0.16 -9.51 7.57
CA THR A 186 0.55 -8.10 7.39
C THR A 186 1.41 -7.61 8.54
N SER A 187 2.14 -6.53 8.34
CA SER A 187 2.89 -5.84 9.38
C SER A 187 2.01 -5.13 10.43
N ARG A 188 0.69 -5.22 10.30
CA ARG A 188 -0.25 -4.51 11.17
C ARG A 188 -0.33 -5.17 12.54
N THR A 189 -0.05 -4.40 13.58
CA THR A 189 -0.26 -4.79 14.98
C THR A 189 -1.34 -3.90 15.58
N PHE A 190 -2.34 -4.51 16.21
CA PHE A 190 -3.35 -3.78 16.99
C PHE A 190 -2.87 -3.69 18.43
N PHE A 191 -2.86 -2.50 18.98
CA PHE A 191 -2.46 -2.25 20.35
C PHE A 191 -3.33 -1.19 21.03
N GLY A 192 -3.50 -1.30 22.35
CA GLY A 192 -4.11 -0.26 23.18
C GLY A 192 -3.05 0.70 23.68
N GLN A 193 -3.30 2.00 23.60
CA GLN A 193 -2.42 3.02 24.18
C GLN A 193 -3.08 3.68 25.38
N PHE A 194 -2.39 3.71 26.51
CA PHE A 194 -2.84 4.42 27.68
C PHE A 194 -2.69 5.94 27.52
N ASN A 195 -3.71 6.68 27.92
CA ASN A 195 -3.60 8.13 28.03
C ASN A 195 -2.79 8.53 29.26
N GLY A 196 -1.51 8.89 29.06
CA GLY A 196 -0.60 9.30 30.12
C GLY A 196 -1.01 10.57 30.89
N SER A 197 -1.98 11.35 30.38
CA SER A 197 -2.53 12.52 31.09
C SER A 197 -3.61 12.17 32.12
N SER A 198 -4.08 10.93 32.15
CA SER A 198 -5.07 10.47 33.13
C SER A 198 -4.39 10.15 34.45
N GLU A 199 -4.79 10.80 35.54
CA GLU A 199 -4.24 10.55 36.88
C GLU A 199 -4.34 9.06 37.29
N VAL A 200 -5.45 8.40 36.97
CA VAL A 200 -5.68 6.98 37.28
C VAL A 200 -4.70 6.09 36.53
N LEU A 201 -4.38 6.43 35.26
CA LEU A 201 -3.50 5.65 34.40
C LEU A 201 -2.00 6.01 34.59
N GLN A 202 -1.67 6.95 35.44
CA GLN A 202 -0.27 7.21 35.86
C GLN A 202 0.25 6.17 36.86
N ASP A 203 -0.62 5.48 37.61
CA ASP A 203 -0.25 4.39 38.49
C ASP A 203 0.03 3.11 37.68
N ASP A 204 1.27 2.60 37.79
CA ASP A 204 1.72 1.40 37.09
C ASP A 204 0.83 0.18 37.37
N ARG A 205 0.42 0.04 38.66
CA ARG A 205 -0.43 -1.07 39.09
C ARG A 205 -1.79 -1.07 38.39
N VAL A 206 -2.32 0.10 38.11
CA VAL A 206 -3.59 0.21 37.34
C VAL A 206 -3.38 -0.23 35.91
N ARG A 207 -2.29 0.20 35.27
CA ARG A 207 -1.99 -0.23 33.89
C ARG A 207 -1.74 -1.74 33.82
N GLU A 208 -0.97 -2.31 34.75
CA GLU A 208 -0.73 -3.76 34.83
C GLU A 208 -2.05 -4.53 35.02
N ALA A 209 -2.94 -4.05 35.93
CA ALA A 209 -4.24 -4.66 36.14
C ALA A 209 -5.11 -4.64 34.87
N VAL A 210 -5.11 -3.54 34.10
CA VAL A 210 -5.84 -3.44 32.84
C VAL A 210 -5.26 -4.39 31.81
N ILE A 211 -3.92 -4.45 31.66
CA ILE A 211 -3.25 -5.37 30.73
C ILE A 211 -3.56 -6.84 31.07
N GLY A 212 -3.49 -7.20 32.36
CA GLY A 212 -3.77 -8.55 32.85
C GLY A 212 -5.25 -8.97 32.73
N ALA A 213 -6.16 -8.00 32.62
CA ALA A 213 -7.60 -8.28 32.44
C ALA A 213 -7.99 -8.54 30.96
N ILE A 214 -7.12 -8.27 29.99
CA ILE A 214 -7.40 -8.45 28.57
C ILE A 214 -7.09 -9.90 28.16
N ASP A 215 -8.13 -10.64 27.81
CA ASP A 215 -7.99 -11.96 27.18
C ASP A 215 -7.61 -11.83 25.70
N ARG A 216 -6.30 -11.76 25.43
CA ARG A 216 -5.75 -11.59 24.08
C ARG A 216 -6.00 -12.82 23.21
N GLU A 217 -5.94 -14.03 23.79
CA GLU A 217 -6.22 -15.28 23.05
C GLU A 217 -7.70 -15.38 22.69
N GLY A 218 -8.58 -15.07 23.63
CA GLY A 218 -10.02 -15.02 23.39
C GLY A 218 -10.38 -13.97 22.33
N PHE A 219 -9.71 -12.82 22.33
CA PHE A 219 -9.88 -11.80 21.29
C PHE A 219 -9.53 -12.34 19.89
N VAL A 220 -8.35 -12.94 19.73
CA VAL A 220 -7.91 -13.50 18.42
C VAL A 220 -8.82 -14.64 17.99
N ASN A 221 -9.10 -15.58 18.89
CA ASN A 221 -9.83 -16.81 18.53
C ASN A 221 -11.33 -16.56 18.31
N THR A 222 -11.94 -15.63 19.06
CA THR A 222 -13.39 -15.41 19.04
C THR A 222 -13.79 -14.21 18.19
N LEU A 223 -13.15 -13.04 18.39
CA LEU A 223 -13.56 -11.83 17.67
C LEU A 223 -12.91 -11.72 16.29
N MET A 224 -11.68 -12.22 16.14
CA MET A 224 -11.00 -12.26 14.85
C MET A 224 -11.16 -13.59 14.12
N GLU A 225 -11.95 -14.54 14.64
CA GLU A 225 -12.16 -15.85 14.02
C GLU A 225 -10.84 -16.60 13.67
N GLY A 226 -9.79 -16.39 14.47
CA GLY A 226 -8.47 -16.94 14.21
C GLY A 226 -7.67 -16.24 13.09
N ASN A 227 -8.14 -15.10 12.57
CA ASN A 227 -7.44 -14.33 11.54
C ASN A 227 -6.40 -13.38 12.17
N GLY A 228 -5.35 -13.93 12.75
CA GLY A 228 -4.27 -13.20 13.39
C GLY A 228 -3.57 -14.04 14.44
N SER A 229 -2.61 -13.43 15.13
CA SER A 229 -1.89 -14.04 16.25
C SER A 229 -1.83 -13.07 17.42
N VAL A 230 -1.65 -13.61 18.61
CA VAL A 230 -1.41 -12.78 19.81
C VAL A 230 -0.07 -12.10 19.64
N ALA A 231 -0.07 -10.76 19.72
CA ALA A 231 1.15 -9.99 19.64
C ALA A 231 1.99 -10.15 20.92
N GLU A 232 3.26 -10.51 20.79
CA GLU A 232 4.25 -10.57 21.88
C GLU A 232 5.02 -9.26 22.04
N GLY A 233 4.89 -8.34 21.08
CA GLY A 233 5.55 -7.04 21.05
C GLY A 233 4.94 -6.11 20.03
N PRO A 234 5.50 -4.90 19.84
CA PRO A 234 4.98 -3.90 18.91
C PRO A 234 5.18 -4.28 17.45
N PHE A 235 6.05 -5.25 17.17
CA PHE A 235 6.34 -5.74 15.81
C PHE A 235 6.10 -7.25 15.73
N PRO A 236 5.54 -7.74 14.61
CA PRO A 236 5.40 -9.16 14.37
C PRO A 236 6.75 -9.90 14.41
N SER A 237 6.77 -11.14 14.90
CA SER A 237 7.98 -11.95 15.09
C SER A 237 8.75 -12.28 13.81
N TYR A 238 8.10 -12.21 12.65
CA TYR A 238 8.75 -12.43 11.34
C TYR A 238 9.59 -11.25 10.84
N PHE A 239 9.55 -10.10 11.50
CA PHE A 239 10.52 -9.04 11.24
C PHE A 239 11.87 -9.37 11.87
N ALA A 240 12.96 -8.99 11.20
CA ALA A 240 14.32 -9.21 11.69
C ALA A 240 14.60 -8.59 13.08
N PHE A 241 13.78 -7.62 13.50
CA PHE A 241 13.82 -6.94 14.80
C PHE A 241 12.58 -7.22 15.67
N GLY A 242 11.70 -8.14 15.26
CA GLY A 242 10.42 -8.44 15.92
C GLY A 242 10.53 -9.36 17.14
N ASP A 243 11.67 -10.01 17.34
CA ASP A 243 11.93 -10.91 18.48
C ASP A 243 12.26 -10.20 19.81
N SER A 244 12.17 -8.88 19.87
CA SER A 244 12.30 -8.18 21.14
C SER A 244 11.06 -8.46 22.00
N LYS A 245 11.10 -9.56 22.75
CA LYS A 245 10.13 -9.82 23.82
C LYS A 245 10.14 -8.62 24.74
N VAL A 246 9.01 -7.94 24.83
CA VAL A 246 8.79 -6.99 25.91
C VAL A 246 8.88 -7.84 27.18
N GLN A 247 9.96 -7.70 27.94
CA GLN A 247 10.08 -8.35 29.23
C GLN A 247 8.95 -7.79 30.10
N GLU A 248 8.09 -8.69 30.58
CA GLU A 248 7.07 -8.40 31.58
C GLU A 248 7.70 -7.88 32.88
#